data_5f5476d5925f377904c58f0d41c3cf02
#
_entry.id   5f5476d5925f377904c58f0d41c3cf02
#
_cell.length_a   1.000
_cell.length_b   1.000
_cell.length_c   1.000
_cell.angle_alpha   90.00
_cell.angle_beta   90.00
_cell.angle_gamma   90.00
#
_symmetry.space_group_name_H-M   'P 1'
#
loop_
_entity.id
_entity.type
_entity.pdbx_description
1 polymer ?
#
loop_
_entity_poly.entity_id
_entity_poly.type
_entity_poly.pdbx_seq_one_letter_code
_entity_poly.pdbx_strand_id
1 'polypeptide(L)'
;MKVTGTTKLPAPVGAVYAALRQPEVLARTIPGCQHLELVGEDAYRMTVGVGVATIRGLYHADVQLLCGAGAPYTFALRASGAGLPGDFEADVGIVLADAQSGATALSYSARVTVGGVAGALGSFILTRAAKKSADEFFRGLHRFLSASKEAEFVRHPA
;
A
#
# COMPACT_ATOMS: atom_id res chain seq x y z
N MET A 1 -4.84 16.38 0.78
CA MET A 1 -4.41 16.18 -0.62
C MET A 1 -4.99 14.90 -1.17
N LYS A 2 -5.08 14.79 -2.48
CA LYS A 2 -5.59 13.60 -3.15
C LYS A 2 -4.52 13.02 -4.06
N VAL A 3 -4.32 11.70 -3.97
CA VAL A 3 -3.36 10.96 -4.80
C VAL A 3 -4.09 9.82 -5.49
N THR A 4 -3.94 9.71 -6.80
CA THR A 4 -4.56 8.64 -7.58
C THR A 4 -3.54 7.99 -8.49
N GLY A 5 -3.78 6.74 -8.85
CA GLY A 5 -2.92 6.06 -9.80
C GLY A 5 -3.50 4.72 -10.24
N THR A 6 -2.86 4.16 -11.25
CA THR A 6 -3.18 2.85 -11.78
C THR A 6 -1.90 2.08 -12.02
N THR A 7 -1.96 0.77 -11.90
CA THR A 7 -0.83 -0.10 -12.21
C THR A 7 -1.34 -1.45 -12.69
N LYS A 8 -0.50 -2.20 -13.39
CA LYS A 8 -0.79 -3.53 -13.87
C LYS A 8 0.09 -4.53 -13.14
N LEU A 9 -0.53 -5.58 -12.61
CA LEU A 9 0.18 -6.58 -11.80
C LEU A 9 0.12 -7.95 -12.48
N PRO A 10 1.22 -8.73 -12.42
CA PRO A 10 1.37 -9.98 -13.19
C PRO A 10 0.78 -11.19 -12.46
N ALA A 11 -0.46 -11.09 -12.02
CA ALA A 11 -1.15 -12.19 -11.35
C ALA A 11 -2.66 -12.01 -11.48
N PRO A 12 -3.44 -13.09 -11.35
CA PRO A 12 -4.90 -13.01 -11.35
C PRO A 12 -5.43 -12.20 -10.17
N VAL A 13 -6.62 -11.67 -10.31
CA VAL A 13 -7.26 -10.80 -9.31
C VAL A 13 -7.29 -11.43 -7.92
N GLY A 14 -7.63 -12.72 -7.83
CA GLY A 14 -7.67 -13.43 -6.55
C GLY A 14 -6.33 -13.52 -5.86
N ALA A 15 -5.24 -13.70 -6.62
CA ALA A 15 -3.89 -13.74 -6.09
C ALA A 15 -3.43 -12.36 -5.60
N VAL A 16 -3.77 -11.31 -6.34
CA VAL A 16 -3.46 -9.94 -5.91
C VAL A 16 -4.23 -9.59 -4.64
N TYR A 17 -5.51 -9.92 -4.61
CA TYR A 17 -6.37 -9.70 -3.45
C TYR A 17 -5.79 -10.37 -2.20
N ALA A 18 -5.40 -11.64 -2.33
CA ALA A 18 -4.81 -12.40 -1.23
C ALA A 18 -3.48 -11.80 -0.76
N ALA A 19 -2.61 -11.40 -1.70
CA ALA A 19 -1.32 -10.81 -1.38
C ALA A 19 -1.46 -9.51 -0.58
N LEU A 20 -2.41 -8.66 -0.94
CA LEU A 20 -2.67 -7.39 -0.26
C LEU A 20 -3.19 -7.56 1.17
N ARG A 21 -3.60 -8.76 1.54
CA ARG A 21 -4.11 -9.06 2.88
C ARG A 21 -3.11 -9.87 3.72
N GLN A 22 -1.91 -10.12 3.22
CA GLN A 22 -0.90 -10.89 3.96
C GLN A 22 0.10 -9.95 4.64
N PRO A 23 0.23 -10.02 5.98
CA PRO A 23 1.18 -9.17 6.70
C PRO A 23 2.62 -9.31 6.20
N GLU A 24 3.05 -10.52 5.86
CA GLU A 24 4.40 -10.78 5.38
C GLU A 24 4.69 -10.07 4.07
N VAL A 25 3.70 -10.02 3.17
CA VAL A 25 3.82 -9.31 1.90
C VAL A 25 3.87 -7.81 2.14
N LEU A 26 2.97 -7.29 2.96
CA LEU A 26 2.91 -5.86 3.28
C LEU A 26 4.20 -5.38 3.95
N ALA A 27 4.73 -6.17 4.88
CA ALA A 27 5.97 -5.81 5.57
C ALA A 27 7.16 -5.68 4.61
N ARG A 28 7.18 -6.45 3.53
CA ARG A 28 8.25 -6.40 2.53
C ARG A 28 8.04 -5.32 1.48
N THR A 29 6.80 -4.95 1.21
CA THR A 29 6.48 -4.09 0.07
C THR A 29 6.22 -2.64 0.47
N ILE A 30 5.79 -2.38 1.70
CA ILE A 30 5.60 -1.01 2.17
C ILE A 30 6.97 -0.36 2.38
N PRO A 31 7.27 0.74 1.65
CA PRO A 31 8.58 1.39 1.79
C PRO A 31 8.81 1.89 3.21
N GLY A 32 9.98 1.58 3.75
CA GLY A 32 10.37 2.02 5.10
C GLY A 32 9.73 1.25 6.24
N CYS A 33 8.95 0.22 5.96
CA CYS A 33 8.33 -0.58 7.01
C CYS A 33 9.38 -1.34 7.80
N GLN A 34 9.47 -1.07 9.10
CA GLN A 34 10.42 -1.70 10.00
C GLN A 34 9.76 -2.79 10.84
N HIS A 35 8.48 -2.64 11.11
CA HIS A 35 7.69 -3.58 11.89
C HIS A 35 6.25 -3.51 11.44
N LEU A 36 5.59 -4.66 11.33
CA LEU A 36 4.18 -4.76 11.02
C LEU A 36 3.60 -5.97 11.72
N GLU A 37 2.51 -5.76 12.45
CA GLU A 37 1.81 -6.83 13.15
C GLU A 37 0.30 -6.73 12.92
N LEU A 38 -0.34 -7.88 12.89
CA LEU A 38 -1.79 -7.99 12.85
C LEU A 38 -2.30 -7.86 14.29
N VAL A 39 -3.13 -6.84 14.56
CA VAL A 39 -3.63 -6.59 15.92
C VAL A 39 -5.12 -6.87 16.06
N GLY A 40 -5.78 -7.28 15.00
CA GLY A 40 -7.20 -7.63 14.99
C GLY A 40 -7.59 -8.09 13.61
N GLU A 41 -8.89 -8.32 13.39
CA GLU A 41 -9.39 -8.71 12.08
C GLU A 41 -9.17 -7.57 11.08
N ASP A 42 -8.34 -7.82 10.06
CA ASP A 42 -7.96 -6.84 9.04
C ASP A 42 -7.40 -5.53 9.63
N ALA A 43 -6.85 -5.58 10.83
CA ALA A 43 -6.27 -4.43 11.53
C ALA A 43 -4.78 -4.65 11.75
N TYR A 44 -3.98 -3.67 11.35
CA TYR A 44 -2.54 -3.74 11.40
C TYR A 44 -1.97 -2.56 12.18
N ARG A 45 -0.87 -2.82 12.88
CA ARG A 45 -0.07 -1.76 13.49
C ARG A 45 1.34 -1.86 12.92
N MET A 46 1.88 -0.73 12.49
CA MET A 46 3.20 -0.72 11.86
C MET A 46 4.05 0.46 12.31
N THR A 47 5.37 0.28 12.15
CA THR A 47 6.33 1.35 12.30
C THR A 47 6.99 1.56 10.94
N VAL A 48 6.93 2.79 10.45
CA VAL A 48 7.42 3.13 9.11
C VAL A 48 8.40 4.29 9.19
N GLY A 49 9.59 4.08 8.66
CA GLY A 49 10.57 5.14 8.47
C GLY A 49 10.23 5.96 7.24
N VAL A 50 10.22 7.27 7.39
CA VAL A 50 9.94 8.19 6.28
C VAL A 50 11.02 9.24 6.16
N GLY A 51 11.27 9.66 4.91
CA GLY A 51 12.14 10.79 4.60
C GLY A 51 11.53 11.60 3.47
N VAL A 52 11.23 12.87 3.74
CA VAL A 52 10.68 13.78 2.75
C VAL A 52 11.44 15.09 2.84
N ALA A 53 12.14 15.44 1.77
CA ALA A 53 13.07 16.57 1.77
C ALA A 53 14.12 16.42 2.88
N THR A 54 14.20 17.35 3.82
CA THR A 54 15.12 17.26 4.97
C THR A 54 14.48 16.64 6.20
N ILE A 55 13.19 16.29 6.13
CA ILE A 55 12.44 15.73 7.25
C ILE A 55 12.59 14.23 7.27
N ARG A 56 13.07 13.67 8.37
CA ARG A 56 13.21 12.23 8.59
C ARG A 56 12.59 11.87 9.92
N GLY A 57 11.97 10.70 9.98
CA GLY A 57 11.39 10.25 11.24
C GLY A 57 10.71 8.91 11.11
N LEU A 58 10.12 8.49 12.22
CA LEU A 58 9.34 7.27 12.31
C LEU A 58 7.88 7.62 12.54
N TYR A 59 7.00 6.94 11.82
CA TYR A 59 5.58 6.95 12.11
C TYR A 59 5.17 5.62 12.74
N HIS A 60 4.33 5.73 13.77
CA HIS A 60 3.60 4.59 14.30
C HIS A 60 2.19 4.70 13.73
N ALA A 61 1.80 3.74 12.92
CA ALA A 61 0.57 3.82 12.16
C ALA A 61 -0.37 2.66 12.50
N ASP A 62 -1.65 2.96 12.58
CA ASP A 62 -2.72 1.98 12.65
C ASP A 62 -3.47 1.97 11.32
N VAL A 63 -3.69 0.78 10.77
CA VAL A 63 -4.37 0.60 9.49
C VAL A 63 -5.52 -0.37 9.67
N GLN A 64 -6.70 0.02 9.19
CA GLN A 64 -7.87 -0.84 9.14
C GLN A 64 -8.25 -1.08 7.70
N LEU A 65 -8.27 -2.35 7.30
CA LEU A 65 -8.85 -2.75 6.02
C LEU A 65 -10.35 -2.89 6.16
N LEU A 66 -11.07 -2.29 5.22
CA LEU A 66 -12.52 -2.39 5.12
C LEU A 66 -12.82 -3.16 3.84
N CYS A 67 -12.75 -4.49 3.94
CA CYS A 67 -12.94 -5.34 2.78
C CYS A 67 -14.41 -5.52 2.45
N GLY A 68 -14.73 -5.28 1.21
CA GLY A 68 -15.72 -6.01 0.49
C GLY A 68 -17.19 -5.88 0.80
N ALA A 69 -17.69 -4.76 1.29
CA ALA A 69 -19.15 -4.59 1.35
C ALA A 69 -19.77 -4.12 0.01
N GLY A 70 -19.05 -4.22 -1.08
CA GLY A 70 -19.48 -3.76 -2.39
C GLY A 70 -19.14 -4.76 -3.48
N ALA A 71 -18.70 -4.27 -4.60
CA ALA A 71 -18.25 -5.12 -5.71
C ALA A 71 -17.07 -5.99 -5.26
N PRO A 72 -16.94 -7.23 -5.79
CA PRO A 72 -15.81 -8.09 -5.50
C PRO A 72 -14.50 -7.37 -5.82
N TYR A 73 -13.46 -7.68 -5.02
CA TYR A 73 -12.11 -7.16 -5.23
C TYR A 73 -11.99 -5.63 -5.11
N THR A 74 -12.82 -5.04 -4.28
CA THR A 74 -12.62 -3.66 -3.84
C THR A 74 -12.20 -3.65 -2.39
N PHE A 75 -11.28 -2.72 -2.07
CA PHE A 75 -10.87 -2.45 -0.70
C PHE A 75 -11.09 -0.99 -0.39
N ALA A 76 -11.44 -0.71 0.84
CA ALA A 76 -11.16 0.58 1.43
C ALA A 76 -10.20 0.36 2.58
N LEU A 77 -9.29 1.28 2.81
CA LEU A 77 -8.47 1.24 4.01
C LEU A 77 -8.39 2.62 4.62
N ARG A 78 -8.30 2.60 5.92
CA ARG A 78 -8.15 3.81 6.72
C ARG A 78 -6.87 3.68 7.52
N ALA A 79 -5.99 4.67 7.41
CA ALA A 79 -4.74 4.69 8.13
C ALA A 79 -4.61 5.99 8.92
N SER A 80 -4.08 5.88 10.12
CA SER A 80 -3.72 7.06 10.91
C SER A 80 -2.40 6.81 11.61
N GLY A 81 -1.61 7.85 11.78
CA GLY A 81 -0.32 7.69 12.40
C GLY A 81 0.15 8.94 13.11
N ALA A 82 1.08 8.73 14.02
CA ALA A 82 1.70 9.79 14.80
C ALA A 82 3.22 9.61 14.78
N GLY A 83 3.93 10.71 14.78
CA GLY A 83 5.38 10.71 14.79
C GLY A 83 5.94 12.12 14.93
N LEU A 84 7.26 12.24 15.06
CA LEU A 84 7.93 13.53 15.15
C LEU A 84 7.68 14.42 13.93
N PRO A 85 7.60 13.88 12.69
CA PRO A 85 7.30 14.73 11.54
C PRO A 85 5.89 15.31 11.54
N GLY A 86 4.99 14.79 12.36
CA GLY A 86 3.60 15.20 12.47
C GLY A 86 2.66 14.02 12.37
N ASP A 87 1.38 14.27 12.57
CA ASP A 87 0.35 13.24 12.45
C ASP A 87 -0.14 13.15 11.01
N PHE A 88 -0.67 11.99 10.63
CA PHE A 88 -1.33 11.85 9.34
C PHE A 88 -2.58 11.01 9.43
N GLU A 89 -3.49 11.24 8.50
CA GLU A 89 -4.67 10.41 8.27
C GLU A 89 -4.80 10.16 6.77
N ALA A 90 -5.18 8.95 6.40
CA ALA A 90 -5.39 8.58 5.00
C ALA A 90 -6.62 7.69 4.86
N ASP A 91 -7.42 8.00 3.83
CA ASP A 91 -8.50 7.14 3.37
C ASP A 91 -8.17 6.70 1.94
N VAL A 92 -8.11 5.40 1.71
CA VAL A 92 -7.70 4.85 0.42
C VAL A 92 -8.74 3.89 -0.10
N GLY A 93 -9.11 4.05 -1.35
CA GLY A 93 -9.92 3.07 -2.08
C GLY A 93 -9.06 2.37 -3.13
N ILE A 94 -9.20 1.06 -3.24
CA ILE A 94 -8.49 0.24 -4.22
C ILE A 94 -9.51 -0.61 -4.96
N VAL A 95 -9.40 -0.63 -6.29
CA VAL A 95 -10.24 -1.47 -7.15
C VAL A 95 -9.33 -2.36 -7.99
N LEU A 96 -9.63 -3.65 -7.97
CA LEU A 96 -8.93 -4.65 -8.78
C LEU A 96 -9.86 -5.13 -9.88
N ALA A 97 -9.36 -5.17 -11.12
CA ALA A 97 -10.10 -5.67 -12.26
C ALA A 97 -9.24 -6.60 -13.09
N ASP A 98 -9.85 -7.59 -13.70
CA ASP A 98 -9.17 -8.48 -14.62
C ASP A 98 -8.57 -7.68 -15.78
N ALA A 99 -7.31 -7.98 -16.09
CA ALA A 99 -6.66 -7.54 -17.30
C ALA A 99 -6.34 -8.76 -18.15
N GLN A 100 -5.92 -8.53 -19.39
CA GLN A 100 -5.62 -9.65 -20.30
C GLN A 100 -4.46 -10.49 -19.82
N SER A 101 -4.42 -11.76 -20.21
CA SER A 101 -3.32 -12.69 -20.00
C SER A 101 -3.02 -13.00 -18.53
N GLY A 102 -4.07 -13.08 -17.68
CA GLY A 102 -3.90 -13.42 -16.27
C GLY A 102 -3.30 -12.31 -15.44
N ALA A 103 -3.38 -11.08 -15.91
CA ALA A 103 -2.93 -9.90 -15.16
C ALA A 103 -4.08 -9.21 -14.47
N THR A 104 -3.77 -8.30 -13.56
CA THR A 104 -4.73 -7.48 -12.83
C THR A 104 -4.45 -6.01 -13.04
N ALA A 105 -5.48 -5.24 -13.33
CA ALA A 105 -5.42 -3.78 -13.31
C ALA A 105 -5.83 -3.30 -11.93
N LEU A 106 -4.96 -2.54 -11.26
CA LEU A 106 -5.22 -1.97 -9.95
C LEU A 106 -5.35 -0.46 -10.09
N SER A 107 -6.43 0.09 -9.56
CA SER A 107 -6.65 1.54 -9.47
C SER A 107 -6.76 1.93 -8.01
N TYR A 108 -6.16 3.05 -7.63
CA TYR A 108 -6.29 3.55 -6.27
C TYR A 108 -6.59 5.03 -6.24
N SER A 109 -7.27 5.44 -5.17
CA SER A 109 -7.54 6.84 -4.86
C SER A 109 -7.36 7.03 -3.36
N ALA A 110 -6.51 7.98 -2.97
CA ALA A 110 -6.21 8.24 -1.58
C ALA A 110 -6.45 9.72 -1.25
N ARG A 111 -7.06 9.95 -0.09
CA ARG A 111 -7.12 11.27 0.54
C ARG A 111 -6.22 11.25 1.75
N VAL A 112 -5.29 12.20 1.82
CA VAL A 112 -4.26 12.23 2.86
C VAL A 112 -4.22 13.61 3.49
N THR A 113 -4.22 13.64 4.81
CA THR A 113 -4.01 14.85 5.60
C THR A 113 -2.77 14.67 6.45
N VAL A 114 -1.84 15.62 6.38
CA VAL A 114 -0.59 15.58 7.11
C VAL A 114 -0.46 16.85 7.91
N GLY A 115 -0.19 16.69 9.23
CA GLY A 115 0.03 17.82 10.13
C GLY A 115 1.49 18.01 10.51
N GLY A 116 1.74 18.92 11.43
CA GLY A 116 3.05 19.16 12.01
C GLY A 116 4.08 19.72 11.03
N VAL A 117 5.35 19.42 11.29
CA VAL A 117 6.47 19.91 10.48
C VAL A 117 6.38 19.40 9.05
N ALA A 118 5.99 18.13 8.87
CA ALA A 118 5.80 17.56 7.55
C ALA A 118 4.68 18.26 6.78
N GLY A 119 3.58 18.58 7.44
CA GLY A 119 2.46 19.31 6.82
C GLY A 119 2.86 20.69 6.30
N ALA A 120 3.85 21.33 6.93
CA ALA A 120 4.35 22.63 6.51
C ALA A 120 5.10 22.60 5.17
N LEU A 121 5.48 21.43 4.66
CA LEU A 121 6.12 21.29 3.35
C LEU A 121 5.17 21.66 2.20
N GLY A 122 3.86 21.58 2.42
CA GLY A 122 2.86 21.90 1.41
C GLY A 122 2.46 20.71 0.55
N SER A 123 1.30 20.86 -0.09
CA SER A 123 0.68 19.75 -0.82
C SER A 123 1.47 19.29 -2.04
N PHE A 124 2.21 20.19 -2.70
CA PHE A 124 2.99 19.80 -3.88
C PHE A 124 4.09 18.79 -3.52
N ILE A 125 4.87 19.08 -2.48
CA ILE A 125 5.95 18.19 -2.03
C ILE A 125 5.38 16.90 -1.47
N LEU A 126 4.33 16.98 -0.66
CA LEU A 126 3.71 15.81 -0.03
C LEU A 126 3.04 14.91 -1.06
N THR A 127 2.41 15.46 -2.08
CA THR A 127 1.80 14.67 -3.15
C THR A 127 2.85 13.90 -3.93
N ARG A 128 3.99 14.53 -4.24
CA ARG A 128 5.10 13.86 -4.92
C ARG A 128 5.68 12.74 -4.06
N ALA A 129 5.85 12.98 -2.78
CA ALA A 129 6.36 11.96 -1.85
C ALA A 129 5.40 10.77 -1.73
N ALA A 130 4.10 11.05 -1.60
CA ALA A 130 3.08 10.00 -1.53
C ALA A 130 3.04 9.16 -2.81
N LYS A 131 3.12 9.82 -3.97
CA LYS A 131 3.13 9.11 -5.25
C LYS A 131 4.37 8.24 -5.40
N LYS A 132 5.52 8.73 -5.01
CA LYS A 132 6.77 7.96 -5.02
C LYS A 132 6.65 6.72 -4.12
N SER A 133 6.09 6.88 -2.92
CA SER A 133 5.89 5.76 -2.00
C SER A 133 4.91 4.72 -2.58
N ALA A 134 3.84 5.17 -3.22
CA ALA A 134 2.89 4.27 -3.88
C ALA A 134 3.57 3.51 -5.02
N ASP A 135 4.36 4.19 -5.85
CA ASP A 135 5.09 3.56 -6.95
C ASP A 135 6.09 2.52 -6.45
N GLU A 136 6.80 2.80 -5.37
CA GLU A 136 7.73 1.85 -4.75
C GLU A 136 6.99 0.64 -4.17
N PHE A 137 5.86 0.86 -3.53
CA PHE A 137 5.01 -0.21 -3.01
C PHE A 137 4.56 -1.16 -4.13
N PHE A 138 4.02 -0.61 -5.20
CA PHE A 138 3.54 -1.43 -6.31
C PHE A 138 4.67 -2.11 -7.08
N ARG A 139 5.83 -1.50 -7.16
CA ARG A 139 7.01 -2.14 -7.73
C ARG A 139 7.45 -3.35 -6.90
N GLY A 140 7.43 -3.21 -5.58
CA GLY A 140 7.69 -4.33 -4.66
C GLY A 140 6.65 -5.44 -4.78
N LEU A 141 5.39 -5.07 -4.86
CA LEU A 141 4.30 -6.03 -5.05
C LEU A 141 4.42 -6.76 -6.39
N HIS A 142 4.77 -6.04 -7.44
CA HIS A 142 5.02 -6.63 -8.77
C HIS A 142 6.12 -7.68 -8.69
N ARG A 143 7.23 -7.37 -8.04
CA ARG A 143 8.34 -8.32 -7.86
C ARG A 143 7.92 -9.55 -7.07
N PHE A 144 7.16 -9.36 -6.00
CA PHE A 144 6.65 -10.47 -5.20
C PHE A 144 5.76 -11.39 -6.03
N LEU A 145 4.83 -10.83 -6.77
CA LEU A 145 3.90 -11.60 -7.61
C LEU A 145 4.61 -12.32 -8.75
N SER A 146 5.61 -11.71 -9.34
CA SER A 146 6.44 -12.32 -10.38
C SER A 146 7.25 -13.49 -9.84
N ALA A 147 7.86 -13.34 -8.67
CA ALA A 147 8.62 -14.40 -8.02
C ALA A 147 7.71 -15.58 -7.61
N SER A 148 6.51 -15.31 -7.11
CA SER A 148 5.53 -16.34 -6.77
C SER A 148 5.09 -17.13 -8.00
N LYS A 149 4.88 -16.44 -9.12
CA LYS A 149 4.51 -17.08 -10.38
C LYS A 149 5.64 -17.99 -10.90
N GLU A 150 6.88 -17.53 -10.83
CA GLU A 150 8.03 -18.34 -11.22
C GLU A 150 8.20 -19.57 -10.33
N ALA A 151 8.04 -19.41 -9.02
CA ALA A 151 8.12 -20.52 -8.07
C ALA A 151 7.03 -21.55 -8.34
N GLU A 152 5.81 -21.13 -8.63
CA GLU A 152 4.70 -22.02 -8.98
C GLU A 152 4.99 -22.75 -10.30
N PHE A 153 5.54 -22.07 -11.30
CA PHE A 153 5.92 -22.69 -12.57
C PHE A 153 6.98 -23.76 -12.36
N VAL A 154 7.97 -23.54 -11.51
CA VAL A 154 9.02 -24.53 -11.22
C VAL A 154 8.44 -25.73 -10.48
N ARG A 155 7.46 -25.55 -9.60
CA ARG A 155 6.80 -26.65 -8.88
C ARG A 155 5.92 -27.48 -9.79
N HIS A 156 5.27 -26.87 -10.75
CA HIS A 156 4.31 -27.50 -11.64
C HIS A 156 4.64 -27.20 -13.10
N PRO A 157 5.80 -27.70 -13.57
CA PRO A 157 6.14 -27.54 -14.98
C PRO A 157 5.12 -28.30 -15.81
N ALA A 158 4.45 -27.62 -16.67
CA ALA A 158 3.42 -28.22 -17.54
C ALA A 158 4.01 -29.22 -18.53
#